data_07b83d65fa4066464195baf3fb24f2c7
#
_entry.id   07b83d65fa4066464195baf3fb24f2c7
#
_cell.length_a   1.000
_cell.length_b   1.000
_cell.length_c   1.000
_cell.angle_alpha   90.00
_cell.angle_beta   90.00
_cell.angle_gamma   90.00
#
_symmetry.space_group_name_H-M   'P 1'
#
loop_
_entity.id
_entity.type
_entity.pdbx_description
1 polymer ?
#
loop_
_entity_poly.entity_id
_entity_poly.type
_entity_poly.pdbx_seq_one_letter_code
_entity_poly.pdbx_strand_id
1 'polypeptide(L)'
;MNGNLNVSKVKRFLKNKNTVTALCAILIVVVLIVGYTIRVNNATKPVKIPVAKVTIQPRTEITADMITEINVPQEALKGNYYRNVSSLVGKYSNVNTVIPAGSIFYSEAVISKNDLPDSSLYDVAEGETLYYLTVNMLTSYTNSILPGNYIDIYLSTKENNKALVGKILENVKILAVKTSDGKNVFENSDESRTPYVIIFALPEEQHLLLRKINAINSYSVYATNPGYSKIDIIPVPTAASFDGSEKDIKPNVTSQYLKDYILNM
;
A
#
# COMPACT_ATOMS: atom_id res chain seq x y z
N MET A 1 -27.68 -56.19 -32.92
CA MET A 1 -27.58 -57.50 -32.26
C MET A 1 -26.38 -57.69 -31.33
N ASN A 2 -25.87 -56.65 -30.64
CA ASN A 2 -24.66 -56.73 -29.80
C ASN A 2 -24.92 -56.70 -28.28
N GLY A 3 -26.18 -56.60 -27.83
CA GLY A 3 -26.48 -56.50 -26.38
C GLY A 3 -26.42 -57.83 -25.60
N ASN A 4 -26.73 -58.93 -26.22
CA ASN A 4 -26.86 -60.25 -25.56
C ASN A 4 -25.57 -60.98 -25.29
N LEU A 5 -24.50 -60.70 -26.04
CA LEU A 5 -23.19 -61.35 -25.90
C LEU A 5 -22.43 -60.86 -24.68
N ASN A 6 -22.60 -59.61 -24.23
CA ASN A 6 -21.97 -59.09 -23.01
C ASN A 6 -22.62 -59.61 -21.72
N VAL A 7 -23.94 -59.78 -21.72
CA VAL A 7 -24.67 -60.30 -20.54
C VAL A 7 -24.31 -61.77 -20.28
N SER A 8 -24.13 -62.60 -21.28
CA SER A 8 -23.71 -64.01 -21.11
C SER A 8 -22.27 -64.16 -20.62
N LYS A 9 -21.38 -63.32 -21.02
CA LYS A 9 -19.98 -63.29 -20.52
C LYS A 9 -19.90 -62.84 -19.06
N VAL A 10 -20.66 -61.81 -18.70
CA VAL A 10 -20.74 -61.33 -17.32
C VAL A 10 -21.36 -62.37 -16.40
N LYS A 11 -22.44 -63.08 -16.82
CA LYS A 11 -23.01 -64.20 -16.06
C LYS A 11 -22.04 -65.39 -15.89
N ARG A 12 -21.22 -65.72 -16.87
CA ARG A 12 -20.17 -66.73 -16.74
C ARG A 12 -19.07 -66.31 -15.78
N PHE A 13 -18.67 -65.06 -15.79
CA PHE A 13 -17.68 -64.47 -14.89
C PHE A 13 -18.14 -64.53 -13.43
N LEU A 14 -19.39 -64.15 -13.18
CA LEU A 14 -20.02 -64.16 -11.85
C LEU A 14 -20.35 -65.56 -11.34
N LYS A 15 -20.30 -66.62 -12.18
CA LYS A 15 -20.52 -68.02 -11.77
C LYS A 15 -19.28 -68.74 -11.26
N ASN A 16 -18.10 -68.14 -11.46
CA ASN A 16 -16.84 -68.69 -10.98
C ASN A 16 -16.60 -68.23 -9.49
N LYS A 17 -16.59 -69.18 -8.57
CA LYS A 17 -16.42 -68.90 -7.11
C LYS A 17 -15.18 -68.07 -6.82
N ASN A 18 -14.06 -68.34 -7.49
CA ASN A 18 -12.81 -67.60 -7.30
C ASN A 18 -12.89 -66.17 -7.77
N THR A 19 -13.59 -65.91 -8.85
CA THR A 19 -13.81 -64.56 -9.42
C THR A 19 -14.73 -63.73 -8.48
N VAL A 20 -15.78 -64.36 -7.96
CA VAL A 20 -16.70 -63.71 -7.01
C VAL A 20 -15.95 -63.37 -5.72
N THR A 21 -15.14 -64.31 -5.20
CA THR A 21 -14.35 -64.05 -4.00
C THR A 21 -13.33 -62.92 -4.20
N ALA A 22 -12.64 -62.90 -5.34
CA ALA A 22 -11.72 -61.80 -5.67
C ALA A 22 -12.45 -60.45 -5.79
N LEU A 23 -13.60 -60.45 -6.42
CA LEU A 23 -14.42 -59.21 -6.59
C LEU A 23 -14.96 -58.70 -5.25
N CYS A 24 -15.39 -59.63 -4.37
CA CYS A 24 -15.79 -59.27 -2.99
C CYS A 24 -14.61 -58.73 -2.18
N ALA A 25 -13.42 -59.32 -2.29
CA ALA A 25 -12.23 -58.82 -1.61
C ALA A 25 -11.85 -57.41 -2.05
N ILE A 26 -11.88 -57.14 -3.38
CA ILE A 26 -11.64 -55.82 -3.92
C ILE A 26 -12.70 -54.83 -3.41
N LEU A 27 -13.97 -55.23 -3.39
CA LEU A 27 -15.05 -54.37 -2.93
C LEU A 27 -14.92 -54.01 -1.46
N ILE A 28 -14.50 -54.97 -0.59
CA ILE A 28 -14.22 -54.72 0.82
C ILE A 28 -13.08 -53.74 0.97
N VAL A 29 -11.98 -53.89 0.21
CA VAL A 29 -10.85 -52.93 0.24
C VAL A 29 -11.30 -51.52 -0.17
N VAL A 30 -12.10 -51.41 -1.22
CA VAL A 30 -12.63 -50.12 -1.67
C VAL A 30 -13.51 -49.49 -0.58
N VAL A 31 -14.42 -50.25 0.04
CA VAL A 31 -15.29 -49.76 1.12
C VAL A 31 -14.44 -49.31 2.33
N LEU A 32 -13.38 -50.04 2.70
CA LEU A 32 -12.50 -49.67 3.79
C LEU A 32 -11.74 -48.35 3.47
N ILE A 33 -11.22 -48.23 2.26
CA ILE A 33 -10.50 -47.01 1.83
C ILE A 33 -11.47 -45.79 1.83
N VAL A 34 -12.63 -45.93 1.23
CA VAL A 34 -13.65 -44.85 1.19
C VAL A 34 -14.12 -44.50 2.60
N GLY A 35 -14.45 -45.52 3.42
CA GLY A 35 -14.87 -45.30 4.81
C GLY A 35 -13.80 -44.61 5.65
N TYR A 36 -12.53 -45.01 5.48
CA TYR A 36 -11.39 -44.37 6.15
C TYR A 36 -11.24 -42.94 5.71
N THR A 37 -11.27 -42.68 4.41
CA THR A 37 -11.14 -41.31 3.85
C THR A 37 -12.24 -40.37 4.34
N ILE A 38 -13.50 -40.85 4.35
CA ILE A 38 -14.64 -40.09 4.87
C ILE A 38 -14.46 -39.77 6.36
N ARG A 39 -14.02 -40.78 7.13
CA ARG A 39 -13.79 -40.59 8.58
C ARG A 39 -12.67 -39.61 8.87
N VAL A 40 -11.56 -39.67 8.13
CA VAL A 40 -10.45 -38.72 8.25
C VAL A 40 -10.90 -37.32 7.89
N ASN A 41 -11.57 -37.15 6.76
CA ASN A 41 -12.05 -35.83 6.32
C ASN A 41 -13.06 -35.23 7.32
N ASN A 42 -13.94 -36.03 7.88
CA ASN A 42 -14.91 -35.56 8.88
C ASN A 42 -14.25 -35.20 10.22
N ALA A 43 -13.16 -35.90 10.59
CA ALA A 43 -12.41 -35.63 11.81
C ALA A 43 -11.50 -34.39 11.68
N THR A 44 -10.87 -34.20 10.52
CA THR A 44 -9.93 -33.10 10.31
C THR A 44 -10.56 -31.83 9.74
N LYS A 45 -11.72 -31.93 9.09
CA LYS A 45 -12.43 -30.82 8.42
C LYS A 45 -11.44 -29.91 7.66
N PRO A 46 -10.70 -30.46 6.67
CA PRO A 46 -9.66 -29.71 6.00
C PRO A 46 -10.21 -28.48 5.30
N VAL A 47 -9.56 -27.34 5.50
CA VAL A 47 -9.88 -26.06 4.83
C VAL A 47 -8.76 -25.73 3.87
N LYS A 48 -9.11 -25.26 2.69
CA LYS A 48 -8.15 -24.80 1.70
C LYS A 48 -7.75 -23.37 2.05
N ILE A 49 -6.45 -23.13 2.24
CA ILE A 49 -5.92 -21.82 2.59
C ILE A 49 -4.70 -21.46 1.75
N PRO A 50 -4.47 -20.15 1.48
CA PRO A 50 -3.26 -19.67 0.84
C PRO A 50 -2.05 -19.77 1.77
N VAL A 51 -0.92 -20.20 1.22
CA VAL A 51 0.39 -20.18 1.87
C VAL A 51 1.43 -19.61 0.91
N ALA A 52 2.52 -19.11 1.45
CA ALA A 52 3.62 -18.58 0.67
C ALA A 52 4.31 -19.72 -0.12
N LYS A 53 4.38 -19.61 -1.43
CA LYS A 53 5.07 -20.56 -2.32
C LYS A 53 6.58 -20.37 -2.25
N VAL A 54 7.02 -19.14 -2.05
CA VAL A 54 8.41 -18.72 -1.94
C VAL A 54 8.58 -17.89 -0.69
N THR A 55 9.83 -17.71 -0.23
CA THR A 55 10.11 -16.77 0.86
C THR A 55 9.92 -15.33 0.38
N ILE A 56 9.05 -14.57 1.04
CA ILE A 56 8.73 -13.19 0.73
C ILE A 56 9.49 -12.28 1.69
N GLN A 57 10.30 -11.39 1.13
CA GLN A 57 11.09 -10.43 1.91
C GLN A 57 10.19 -9.30 2.44
N PRO A 58 10.63 -8.55 3.47
CA PRO A 58 9.91 -7.38 3.96
C PRO A 58 9.61 -6.37 2.84
N ARG A 59 8.46 -5.68 2.94
CA ARG A 59 8.04 -4.63 2.00
C ARG A 59 7.90 -5.08 0.55
N THR A 60 7.70 -6.38 0.32
CA THR A 60 7.52 -6.95 -1.02
C THR A 60 6.04 -7.08 -1.33
N GLU A 61 5.64 -6.65 -2.53
CA GLU A 61 4.28 -6.86 -3.02
C GLU A 61 4.00 -8.36 -3.18
N ILE A 62 2.87 -8.79 -2.67
CA ILE A 62 2.42 -10.19 -2.74
C ILE A 62 1.67 -10.37 -4.05
N THR A 63 2.27 -11.12 -4.97
CA THR A 63 1.69 -11.43 -6.27
C THR A 63 1.11 -12.85 -6.29
N ALA A 64 0.24 -13.15 -7.25
CA ALA A 64 -0.44 -14.45 -7.32
C ALA A 64 0.52 -15.63 -7.51
N ASP A 65 1.64 -15.45 -8.17
CA ASP A 65 2.68 -16.46 -8.41
C ASP A 65 3.46 -16.83 -7.13
N MET A 66 3.46 -15.94 -6.12
CA MET A 66 4.07 -16.17 -4.80
C MET A 66 3.18 -16.97 -3.85
N ILE A 67 1.94 -17.28 -4.26
CA ILE A 67 0.95 -17.95 -3.42
C ILE A 67 0.67 -19.35 -3.95
N THR A 68 0.50 -20.29 -3.07
CA THR A 68 -0.08 -21.61 -3.36
C THR A 68 -1.13 -21.94 -2.31
N GLU A 69 -2.03 -22.88 -2.61
CA GLU A 69 -3.08 -23.26 -1.68
C GLU A 69 -2.85 -24.69 -1.20
N ILE A 70 -3.01 -24.91 0.09
CA ILE A 70 -2.91 -26.23 0.72
C ILE A 70 -4.15 -26.52 1.58
N ASN A 71 -4.43 -27.81 1.76
CA ASN A 71 -5.48 -28.26 2.66
C ASN A 71 -4.89 -28.43 4.06
N VAL A 72 -5.42 -27.70 5.04
CA VAL A 72 -4.97 -27.74 6.44
C VAL A 72 -6.14 -28.09 7.34
N PRO A 73 -5.96 -28.98 8.35
CA PRO A 73 -6.98 -29.23 9.36
C PRO A 73 -7.41 -27.91 10.03
N GLN A 74 -8.72 -27.68 10.14
CA GLN A 74 -9.25 -26.43 10.71
C GLN A 74 -8.74 -26.17 12.12
N GLU A 75 -8.53 -27.21 12.90
CA GLU A 75 -8.04 -27.12 14.29
C GLU A 75 -6.60 -26.61 14.40
N ALA A 76 -5.79 -26.78 13.34
CA ALA A 76 -4.42 -26.29 13.28
C ALA A 76 -4.33 -24.79 12.98
N LEU A 77 -5.42 -24.17 12.53
CA LEU A 77 -5.49 -22.76 12.18
C LEU A 77 -5.86 -21.94 13.41
N LYS A 78 -4.91 -21.16 13.91
CA LYS A 78 -5.08 -20.26 15.05
C LYS A 78 -4.74 -18.83 14.66
N GLY A 79 -5.34 -17.86 15.34
CA GLY A 79 -5.14 -16.42 15.08
C GLY A 79 -5.88 -15.91 13.84
N ASN A 80 -5.55 -14.67 13.46
CA ASN A 80 -6.14 -14.01 12.30
C ASN A 80 -5.28 -14.29 11.07
N TYR A 81 -5.83 -14.98 10.09
CA TYR A 81 -5.15 -15.35 8.85
C TYR A 81 -6.03 -15.09 7.64
N TYR A 82 -5.39 -14.93 6.48
CA TYR A 82 -6.09 -14.77 5.21
C TYR A 82 -6.59 -16.11 4.70
N ARG A 83 -7.85 -16.13 4.26
CA ARG A 83 -8.50 -17.35 3.75
C ARG A 83 -8.53 -17.42 2.23
N ASN A 84 -8.44 -16.28 1.56
CA ASN A 84 -8.60 -16.18 0.11
C ASN A 84 -7.37 -15.54 -0.52
N VAL A 85 -6.94 -16.06 -1.66
CA VAL A 85 -5.86 -15.49 -2.46
C VAL A 85 -6.15 -14.06 -2.90
N SER A 86 -7.40 -13.77 -3.29
CA SER A 86 -7.81 -12.44 -3.77
C SER A 86 -7.66 -11.33 -2.72
N SER A 87 -7.69 -11.67 -1.44
CA SER A 87 -7.50 -10.70 -0.36
C SER A 87 -6.03 -10.43 -0.03
N LEU A 88 -5.11 -11.18 -0.63
CA LEU A 88 -3.65 -11.06 -0.45
C LEU A 88 -2.97 -10.34 -1.60
N VAL A 89 -3.41 -10.61 -2.84
CA VAL A 89 -2.80 -10.03 -4.05
C VAL A 89 -2.89 -8.51 -4.01
N GLY A 90 -1.77 -7.84 -4.26
CA GLY A 90 -1.63 -6.38 -4.19
C GLY A 90 -1.40 -5.82 -2.78
N LYS A 91 -1.37 -6.68 -1.75
CA LYS A 91 -0.88 -6.31 -0.42
C LYS A 91 0.62 -6.52 -0.33
N TYR A 92 1.21 -6.06 0.74
CA TYR A 92 2.65 -6.10 0.99
C TYR A 92 2.97 -6.89 2.26
N SER A 93 4.13 -7.54 2.29
CA SER A 93 4.69 -8.03 3.55
C SER A 93 5.04 -6.86 4.46
N ASN A 94 4.79 -6.99 5.76
CA ASN A 94 5.03 -5.93 6.74
C ASN A 94 6.52 -5.54 6.79
N VAL A 95 6.81 -4.33 7.25
CA VAL A 95 8.11 -3.65 7.17
C VAL A 95 9.28 -4.48 7.70
N ASN A 96 9.04 -5.25 8.78
CA ASN A 96 10.07 -6.05 9.45
C ASN A 96 9.78 -7.56 9.41
N THR A 97 8.90 -8.00 8.50
CA THR A 97 8.43 -9.38 8.48
C THR A 97 8.89 -10.09 7.21
N VAL A 98 9.68 -11.13 7.38
CA VAL A 98 9.94 -12.14 6.35
C VAL A 98 8.83 -13.20 6.45
N ILE A 99 8.18 -13.53 5.34
CA ILE A 99 7.21 -14.62 5.27
C ILE A 99 7.90 -15.81 4.61
N PRO A 100 8.29 -16.84 5.37
CA PRO A 100 8.98 -18.00 4.83
C PRO A 100 8.10 -18.82 3.87
N ALA A 101 8.70 -19.49 2.91
CA ALA A 101 8.00 -20.44 2.05
C ALA A 101 7.27 -21.51 2.91
N GLY A 102 6.02 -21.83 2.54
CA GLY A 102 5.15 -22.73 3.28
C GLY A 102 4.38 -22.08 4.44
N SER A 103 4.66 -20.83 4.78
CA SER A 103 3.97 -20.14 5.88
C SER A 103 2.56 -19.69 5.48
N ILE A 104 1.66 -19.73 6.46
CA ILE A 104 0.32 -19.14 6.39
C ILE A 104 0.45 -17.61 6.42
N PHE A 105 -0.38 -16.91 5.69
CA PHE A 105 -0.46 -15.46 5.74
C PHE A 105 -1.29 -14.98 6.92
N TYR A 106 -0.63 -14.54 7.99
CA TYR A 106 -1.27 -13.92 9.14
C TYR A 106 -1.51 -12.42 8.91
N SER A 107 -2.58 -11.89 9.52
CA SER A 107 -2.96 -10.47 9.34
C SER A 107 -1.85 -9.50 9.76
N GLU A 108 -1.06 -9.85 10.79
CA GLU A 108 0.05 -9.02 11.29
C GLU A 108 1.28 -9.02 10.36
N ALA A 109 1.40 -10.06 9.51
CA ALA A 109 2.50 -10.19 8.57
C ALA A 109 2.24 -9.48 7.23
N VAL A 110 1.00 -9.04 6.98
CA VAL A 110 0.56 -8.47 5.70
C VAL A 110 -0.08 -7.11 5.92
N ILE A 111 0.32 -6.13 5.13
CA ILE A 111 -0.10 -4.74 5.26
C ILE A 111 -0.59 -4.21 3.90
N SER A 112 -1.47 -3.22 3.90
CA SER A 112 -1.86 -2.53 2.67
C SER A 112 -0.74 -1.59 2.20
N LYS A 113 -0.66 -1.30 0.89
CA LYS A 113 0.33 -0.36 0.33
C LYS A 113 0.33 0.98 1.08
N ASN A 114 -0.86 1.53 1.32
CA ASN A 114 -1.02 2.85 1.94
C ASN A 114 -0.60 2.88 3.42
N ASP A 115 -0.65 1.72 4.10
CA ASP A 115 -0.25 1.60 5.50
C ASP A 115 1.27 1.45 5.67
N LEU A 116 2.02 1.24 4.59
CA LEU A 116 3.48 1.23 4.64
C LEU A 116 4.00 2.63 5.05
N PRO A 117 4.98 2.73 5.97
CA PRO A 117 5.53 4.02 6.40
C PRO A 117 6.08 4.87 5.26
N ASP A 118 6.56 4.21 4.23
CA ASP A 118 7.15 4.80 3.02
C ASP A 118 6.23 4.73 1.80
N SER A 119 4.93 4.54 2.00
CA SER A 119 3.94 4.44 0.92
C SER A 119 4.01 5.59 -0.09
N SER A 120 4.30 6.80 0.39
CA SER A 120 4.44 7.99 -0.47
C SER A 120 5.60 7.90 -1.48
N LEU A 121 6.61 7.04 -1.25
CA LEU A 121 7.71 6.84 -2.21
C LEU A 121 7.27 6.13 -3.49
N TYR A 122 6.23 5.30 -3.43
CA TYR A 122 5.75 4.56 -4.60
C TYR A 122 5.06 5.45 -5.65
N ASP A 123 4.66 6.66 -5.26
CA ASP A 123 3.94 7.61 -6.12
C ASP A 123 4.83 8.79 -6.57
N VAL A 124 6.16 8.68 -6.36
CA VAL A 124 7.15 9.66 -6.83
C VAL A 124 7.51 9.33 -8.28
N ALA A 125 7.37 10.32 -9.16
CA ALA A 125 7.76 10.17 -10.57
C ALA A 125 9.29 10.17 -10.74
N GLU A 126 9.75 9.62 -11.88
CA GLU A 126 11.17 9.67 -12.23
C GLU A 126 11.64 11.13 -12.39
N GLY A 127 12.75 11.47 -11.75
CA GLY A 127 13.29 12.84 -11.74
C GLY A 127 12.69 13.76 -10.69
N GLU A 128 11.79 13.26 -9.86
CA GLU A 128 11.25 14.00 -8.72
C GLU A 128 11.87 13.56 -7.39
N THR A 129 11.87 14.47 -6.43
CA THR A 129 12.40 14.26 -5.09
C THR A 129 11.35 14.64 -4.04
N LEU A 130 11.23 13.83 -3.00
CA LEU A 130 10.31 14.11 -1.90
C LEU A 130 10.69 15.38 -1.14
N TYR A 131 9.67 16.18 -0.90
CA TYR A 131 9.75 17.33 -0.01
C TYR A 131 8.69 17.22 1.08
N TYR A 132 8.98 17.77 2.24
CA TYR A 132 8.00 17.87 3.33
C TYR A 132 7.83 19.32 3.78
N LEU A 133 6.61 19.65 4.16
CA LEU A 133 6.28 20.94 4.77
C LEU A 133 5.54 20.70 6.07
N THR A 134 6.05 21.30 7.15
CA THR A 134 5.39 21.24 8.47
C THR A 134 4.14 22.11 8.44
N VAL A 135 3.03 21.54 8.90
CA VAL A 135 1.73 22.19 8.96
C VAL A 135 1.08 21.98 10.35
N ASN A 136 0.01 22.70 10.57
CA ASN A 136 -0.89 22.52 11.73
C ASN A 136 -2.35 22.62 11.25
N MET A 137 -3.30 22.55 12.17
CA MET A 137 -4.73 22.64 11.84
C MET A 137 -5.08 23.91 11.05
N LEU A 138 -4.45 25.05 11.36
CA LEU A 138 -4.73 26.32 10.68
C LEU A 138 -4.12 26.32 9.27
N THR A 139 -2.83 25.95 9.14
CA THR A 139 -2.11 25.97 7.85
C THR A 139 -2.46 24.82 6.93
N SER A 140 -3.15 23.78 7.44
CA SER A 140 -3.77 22.72 6.64
C SER A 140 -5.23 23.02 6.26
N TYR A 141 -5.71 24.23 6.55
CA TYR A 141 -7.10 24.63 6.32
C TYR A 141 -8.09 23.65 6.98
N THR A 142 -7.85 23.36 8.26
CA THR A 142 -8.68 22.42 9.05
C THR A 142 -8.84 21.03 8.38
N ASN A 143 -7.71 20.46 7.95
CA ASN A 143 -7.66 19.19 7.23
C ASN A 143 -8.28 19.20 5.81
N SER A 144 -8.32 20.34 5.15
CA SER A 144 -8.76 20.42 3.75
C SER A 144 -7.68 20.00 2.75
N ILE A 145 -6.44 19.80 3.20
CA ILE A 145 -5.35 19.26 2.39
C ILE A 145 -5.32 17.74 2.58
N LEU A 146 -5.71 16.99 1.55
CA LEU A 146 -5.84 15.53 1.57
C LEU A 146 -4.81 14.89 0.64
N PRO A 147 -4.35 13.65 0.91
CA PRO A 147 -3.59 12.87 -0.06
C PRO A 147 -4.36 12.75 -1.40
N GLY A 148 -3.64 12.86 -2.51
CA GLY A 148 -4.23 12.85 -3.86
C GLY A 148 -4.74 14.21 -4.35
N ASN A 149 -4.96 15.18 -3.45
CA ASN A 149 -5.35 16.54 -3.82
C ASN A 149 -4.16 17.38 -4.25
N TYR A 150 -4.44 18.56 -4.78
CA TYR A 150 -3.45 19.50 -5.28
C TYR A 150 -3.44 20.77 -4.45
N ILE A 151 -2.25 21.33 -4.25
CA ILE A 151 -2.03 22.63 -3.62
C ILE A 151 -1.23 23.54 -4.52
N ASP A 152 -1.43 24.85 -4.33
CA ASP A 152 -0.48 25.86 -4.78
C ASP A 152 0.42 26.27 -3.62
N ILE A 153 1.68 26.58 -3.91
CA ILE A 153 2.63 27.06 -2.90
C ILE A 153 2.87 28.55 -3.10
N TYR A 154 2.55 29.30 -2.07
CA TYR A 154 2.83 30.72 -1.98
C TYR A 154 4.00 30.99 -1.05
N LEU A 155 4.72 32.06 -1.31
CA LEU A 155 5.72 32.62 -0.41
C LEU A 155 5.26 33.96 0.14
N SER A 156 5.58 34.19 1.41
CA SER A 156 5.39 35.50 2.05
C SER A 156 6.68 35.90 2.75
N THR A 157 7.14 37.10 2.48
CA THR A 157 8.34 37.67 3.07
C THR A 157 8.23 39.20 3.14
N LYS A 158 9.26 39.89 3.60
CA LYS A 158 9.36 41.34 3.55
C LYS A 158 10.63 41.75 2.82
N GLU A 159 10.47 42.75 1.98
CA GLU A 159 11.58 43.43 1.31
C GLU A 159 11.45 44.94 1.54
N ASN A 160 12.51 45.57 2.04
CA ASN A 160 12.50 47.04 2.32
C ASN A 160 11.29 47.48 3.15
N ASN A 161 10.92 46.72 4.19
CA ASN A 161 9.73 46.92 5.03
C ASN A 161 8.37 46.78 4.31
N LYS A 162 8.34 46.31 3.08
CA LYS A 162 7.09 46.04 2.32
C LYS A 162 6.84 44.54 2.29
N ALA A 163 5.60 44.15 2.47
CA ALA A 163 5.19 42.77 2.31
C ALA A 163 5.34 42.34 0.84
N LEU A 164 5.99 41.18 0.63
CA LEU A 164 6.12 40.56 -0.66
C LEU A 164 5.47 39.17 -0.57
N VAL A 165 4.39 38.98 -1.32
CA VAL A 165 3.64 37.71 -1.36
C VAL A 165 3.43 37.32 -2.82
N GLY A 166 3.67 36.07 -3.14
CA GLY A 166 3.45 35.57 -4.51
C GLY A 166 3.38 34.06 -4.56
N LYS A 167 2.73 33.57 -5.60
CA LYS A 167 2.67 32.13 -5.91
C LYS A 167 3.97 31.70 -6.58
N ILE A 168 4.55 30.57 -6.14
CA ILE A 168 5.80 30.06 -6.68
C ILE A 168 5.62 28.74 -7.44
N LEU A 169 4.72 27.87 -6.96
CA LEU A 169 4.39 26.60 -7.61
C LEU A 169 2.87 26.44 -7.69
N GLU A 170 2.42 25.77 -8.73
CA GLU A 170 1.02 25.40 -8.94
C GLU A 170 0.88 23.90 -9.11
N ASN A 171 -0.28 23.37 -8.71
CA ASN A 171 -0.68 21.99 -8.92
C ASN A 171 0.30 20.96 -8.29
N VAL A 172 0.78 21.23 -7.10
CA VAL A 172 1.63 20.28 -6.36
C VAL A 172 0.73 19.20 -5.75
N LYS A 173 0.91 17.94 -6.20
CA LYS A 173 0.13 16.80 -5.70
C LYS A 173 0.59 16.39 -4.32
N ILE A 174 -0.35 16.25 -3.39
CA ILE A 174 -0.08 15.75 -2.04
C ILE A 174 -0.02 14.22 -2.06
N LEU A 175 1.09 13.67 -1.63
CA LEU A 175 1.30 12.22 -1.54
C LEU A 175 0.85 11.66 -0.17
N ALA A 176 1.12 12.39 0.91
CA ALA A 176 0.72 11.98 2.25
C ALA A 176 0.52 13.18 3.18
N VAL A 177 -0.36 12.99 4.18
CA VAL A 177 -0.51 13.89 5.33
C VAL A 177 -0.34 13.07 6.59
N LYS A 178 0.66 13.41 7.43
CA LYS A 178 1.02 12.60 8.59
C LYS A 178 0.96 13.40 9.88
N THR A 179 0.68 12.69 10.97
CA THR A 179 0.75 13.19 12.36
C THR A 179 2.21 13.32 12.80
N SER A 180 2.44 13.89 13.98
CA SER A 180 3.76 13.95 14.62
C SER A 180 4.41 12.57 14.85
N ASP A 181 3.59 11.53 14.99
CA ASP A 181 4.04 10.14 15.19
C ASP A 181 4.28 9.40 13.86
N GLY A 182 4.14 10.10 12.73
CA GLY A 182 4.36 9.55 11.39
C GLY A 182 3.20 8.70 10.85
N LYS A 183 2.05 8.68 11.53
CA LYS A 183 0.85 7.96 11.08
C LYS A 183 0.07 8.80 10.08
N ASN A 184 -0.65 8.14 9.17
CA ASN A 184 -1.51 8.82 8.22
C ASN A 184 -2.74 9.43 8.92
N VAL A 185 -3.04 10.70 8.66
CA VAL A 185 -4.10 11.46 9.34
C VAL A 185 -5.50 10.93 9.03
N PHE A 186 -5.71 10.33 7.84
CA PHE A 186 -7.06 10.01 7.35
C PHE A 186 -7.42 8.53 7.38
N GLU A 187 -6.49 7.65 7.71
CA GLU A 187 -6.70 6.18 7.64
C GLU A 187 -7.24 5.57 8.92
N ASN A 188 -7.07 6.23 10.08
CA ASN A 188 -7.55 5.73 11.36
C ASN A 188 -8.70 6.59 11.91
N SER A 189 -9.86 5.96 12.13
CA SER A 189 -11.04 6.62 12.69
C SER A 189 -10.90 7.02 14.17
N ASP A 190 -10.03 6.36 14.91
CA ASP A 190 -9.96 6.46 16.38
C ASP A 190 -8.77 7.30 16.90
N GLU A 191 -7.90 7.81 16.03
CA GLU A 191 -6.73 8.58 16.42
C GLU A 191 -6.90 10.09 16.14
N SER A 192 -6.09 10.90 16.82
CA SER A 192 -6.04 12.34 16.60
C SER A 192 -5.74 12.66 15.13
N ARG A 193 -6.67 13.35 14.47
CA ARG A 193 -6.52 13.83 13.10
C ARG A 193 -5.76 15.14 13.02
N THR A 194 -4.74 15.32 13.85
CA THR A 194 -3.94 16.55 13.87
C THR A 194 -2.81 16.41 12.84
N PRO A 195 -2.84 17.18 11.76
CA PRO A 195 -1.80 17.13 10.74
C PRO A 195 -0.54 17.79 11.30
N TYR A 196 0.61 17.19 11.01
CA TYR A 196 1.91 17.74 11.38
C TYR A 196 2.79 17.98 10.16
N VAL A 197 2.73 17.11 9.16
CA VAL A 197 3.51 17.24 7.95
C VAL A 197 2.70 16.83 6.73
N ILE A 198 2.83 17.60 5.66
CA ILE A 198 2.41 17.21 4.31
C ILE A 198 3.66 16.79 3.51
N ILE A 199 3.51 15.75 2.70
CA ILE A 199 4.58 15.18 1.87
C ILE A 199 4.14 15.26 0.41
N PHE A 200 5.02 15.76 -0.44
CA PHE A 200 4.81 15.85 -1.88
C PHE A 200 6.13 15.67 -2.62
N ALA A 201 6.09 15.43 -3.92
CA ALA A 201 7.27 15.31 -4.75
C ALA A 201 7.41 16.54 -5.65
N LEU A 202 8.65 16.91 -5.93
CA LEU A 202 8.99 18.05 -6.77
C LEU A 202 10.16 17.69 -7.69
N PRO A 203 10.19 18.22 -8.91
CA PRO A 203 11.40 18.25 -9.71
C PRO A 203 12.57 18.89 -8.95
N GLU A 204 13.78 18.42 -9.23
CA GLU A 204 14.97 18.79 -8.47
C GLU A 204 15.20 20.30 -8.32
N GLU A 205 14.96 21.07 -9.39
CA GLU A 205 15.11 22.53 -9.37
C GLU A 205 14.22 23.20 -8.31
N GLN A 206 12.94 22.80 -8.26
CA GLN A 206 11.96 23.33 -7.31
C GLN A 206 12.22 22.84 -5.90
N HIS A 207 12.70 21.58 -5.76
CA HIS A 207 13.12 21.04 -4.48
C HIS A 207 14.27 21.87 -3.90
N LEU A 208 15.31 22.17 -4.69
CA LEU A 208 16.45 22.97 -4.27
C LEU A 208 16.06 24.41 -3.89
N LEU A 209 15.12 25.01 -4.63
CA LEU A 209 14.59 26.33 -4.30
C LEU A 209 13.93 26.36 -2.92
N LEU A 210 13.04 25.41 -2.62
CA LEU A 210 12.41 25.33 -1.31
C LEU A 210 13.40 24.97 -0.20
N ARG A 211 14.39 24.14 -0.49
CA ARG A 211 15.47 23.82 0.47
C ARG A 211 16.32 25.06 0.79
N LYS A 212 16.59 25.92 -0.20
CA LYS A 212 17.28 27.17 0.04
C LYS A 212 16.51 28.09 0.97
N ILE A 213 15.17 28.19 0.81
CA ILE A 213 14.31 28.94 1.74
C ILE A 213 14.45 28.42 3.16
N ASN A 214 14.42 27.10 3.34
CA ASN A 214 14.60 26.50 4.67
C ASN A 214 15.99 26.80 5.26
N ALA A 215 17.05 26.76 4.44
CA ALA A 215 18.38 27.10 4.86
C ALA A 215 18.49 28.57 5.31
N ILE A 216 17.94 29.48 4.53
CA ILE A 216 17.87 30.91 4.89
C ILE A 216 17.19 31.09 6.25
N ASN A 217 16.03 30.46 6.43
CA ASN A 217 15.26 30.52 7.67
C ASN A 217 16.00 29.92 8.87
N SER A 218 16.77 28.84 8.66
CA SER A 218 17.48 28.11 9.73
C SER A 218 18.75 28.81 10.21
N TYR A 219 19.49 29.44 9.28
CA TYR A 219 20.80 30.06 9.62
C TYR A 219 20.67 31.46 10.19
N SER A 220 19.45 31.93 10.47
CA SER A 220 19.22 33.29 11.01
C SER A 220 19.89 34.40 10.18
N VAL A 221 20.05 34.17 8.88
CA VAL A 221 20.65 35.13 7.93
C VAL A 221 19.93 36.47 8.01
N TYR A 222 18.61 36.42 8.22
CA TYR A 222 17.79 37.62 8.44
C TYR A 222 18.08 38.32 9.78
N ALA A 223 18.61 37.62 10.80
CA ALA A 223 18.95 38.22 12.10
C ALA A 223 20.26 39.01 12.04
N THR A 224 21.16 38.65 11.14
CA THR A 224 22.48 39.30 10.97
C THR A 224 22.48 40.34 9.84
N ASN A 225 21.54 40.28 8.91
CA ASN A 225 21.42 41.18 7.77
C ASN A 225 20.08 41.92 7.82
N PRO A 226 20.08 43.23 8.15
CA PRO A 226 18.84 44.02 8.31
C PRO A 226 17.92 44.06 7.08
N GLY A 227 18.43 43.70 5.89
CA GLY A 227 17.66 43.63 4.66
C GLY A 227 16.87 42.34 4.44
N TYR A 228 17.15 41.30 5.20
CA TYR A 228 16.50 39.99 5.03
C TYR A 228 15.38 39.77 6.03
N SER A 229 14.34 39.11 5.57
CA SER A 229 13.22 38.70 6.41
C SER A 229 12.96 37.21 6.25
N LYS A 230 12.40 36.59 7.29
CA LYS A 230 11.94 35.24 7.23
C LYS A 230 11.00 35.04 6.02
N ILE A 231 11.13 33.92 5.33
CA ILE A 231 10.29 33.53 4.20
C ILE A 231 9.35 32.44 4.65
N ASP A 232 8.06 32.71 4.71
CA ASP A 232 7.06 31.72 5.02
C ASP A 232 6.58 31.01 3.75
N ILE A 233 6.52 29.68 3.81
CA ILE A 233 5.98 28.82 2.75
C ILE A 233 4.53 28.49 3.12
N ILE A 234 3.59 28.87 2.27
CA ILE A 234 2.15 28.76 2.53
C ILE A 234 1.54 27.80 1.51
N PRO A 235 1.13 26.58 1.94
CA PRO A 235 0.37 25.66 1.08
C PRO A 235 -1.09 26.13 1.00
N VAL A 236 -1.65 26.20 -0.19
CA VAL A 236 -3.05 26.61 -0.41
C VAL A 236 -3.77 25.54 -1.22
N PRO A 237 -4.84 24.91 -0.70
CA PRO A 237 -5.60 23.93 -1.44
C PRO A 237 -6.27 24.57 -2.66
N THR A 238 -6.30 23.85 -3.78
CA THR A 238 -6.85 24.35 -5.06
C THR A 238 -8.09 23.59 -5.49
N ALA A 239 -8.95 24.25 -6.28
CA ALA A 239 -10.11 23.61 -6.89
C ALA A 239 -9.71 22.50 -7.89
N ALA A 240 -8.48 22.48 -8.37
CA ALA A 240 -7.93 21.44 -9.22
C ALA A 240 -8.00 20.03 -8.57
N SER A 241 -8.10 19.96 -7.24
CA SER A 241 -8.27 18.72 -6.48
C SER A 241 -9.56 17.97 -6.82
N PHE A 242 -10.57 18.62 -7.40
CA PHE A 242 -11.91 18.04 -7.57
C PHE A 242 -12.24 17.63 -9.00
N ASP A 243 -11.40 17.92 -9.99
CA ASP A 243 -11.69 17.59 -11.40
C ASP A 243 -11.18 16.20 -11.82
N GLY A 244 -10.50 15.47 -10.93
CA GLY A 244 -10.04 14.10 -11.14
C GLY A 244 -8.97 13.91 -12.21
N SER A 245 -8.48 14.97 -12.83
CA SER A 245 -7.42 14.94 -13.82
C SER A 245 -6.06 15.06 -13.16
N GLU A 246 -5.07 14.32 -13.66
CA GLU A 246 -3.69 14.50 -13.27
C GLU A 246 -3.17 15.85 -13.77
N LYS A 247 -2.52 16.60 -12.90
CA LYS A 247 -2.02 17.95 -13.18
C LYS A 247 -0.50 17.96 -13.07
N ASP A 248 0.14 18.54 -14.07
CA ASP A 248 1.57 18.80 -14.01
C ASP A 248 1.89 19.94 -13.05
N ILE A 249 3.00 19.84 -12.33
CA ILE A 249 3.52 20.94 -11.51
C ILE A 249 3.99 22.03 -12.45
N LYS A 250 3.42 23.23 -12.29
CA LYS A 250 3.76 24.39 -13.11
C LYS A 250 4.48 25.44 -12.28
N PRO A 251 5.68 25.88 -12.69
CA PRO A 251 6.29 27.07 -12.14
C PRO A 251 5.44 28.28 -12.55
N ASN A 252 5.17 29.18 -11.60
CA ASN A 252 4.41 30.39 -11.88
C ASN A 252 5.32 31.53 -12.34
N VAL A 253 5.07 32.05 -13.54
CA VAL A 253 5.90 33.12 -14.15
C VAL A 253 5.84 34.41 -13.35
N THR A 254 4.70 34.72 -12.73
CA THR A 254 4.56 35.94 -11.90
C THR A 254 5.44 35.92 -10.66
N SER A 255 5.97 34.78 -10.32
CA SER A 255 6.90 34.56 -9.19
C SER A 255 8.37 34.70 -9.59
N GLN A 256 8.72 35.03 -10.82
CA GLN A 256 10.13 35.14 -11.25
C GLN A 256 10.91 36.14 -10.36
N TYR A 257 10.30 37.26 -10.03
CA TYR A 257 10.90 38.23 -9.11
C TYR A 257 11.19 37.61 -7.72
N LEU A 258 10.26 36.80 -7.17
CA LEU A 258 10.48 36.11 -5.92
C LEU A 258 11.59 35.05 -6.00
N LYS A 259 11.68 34.35 -7.12
CA LYS A 259 12.76 33.40 -7.37
C LYS A 259 14.11 34.09 -7.41
N ASP A 260 14.20 35.15 -8.17
CA ASP A 260 15.43 35.96 -8.31
C ASP A 260 15.83 36.54 -6.94
N TYR A 261 14.87 37.05 -6.18
CA TYR A 261 15.10 37.54 -4.83
C TYR A 261 15.67 36.43 -3.92
N ILE A 262 15.09 35.22 -3.92
CA ILE A 262 15.58 34.09 -3.11
C ILE A 262 16.95 33.61 -3.57
N LEU A 263 17.20 33.55 -4.87
CA LEU A 263 18.46 33.06 -5.42
C LEU A 263 19.63 34.01 -5.14
N ASN A 264 19.34 35.32 -4.99
CA ASN A 264 20.34 36.35 -4.73
C ASN A 264 20.53 36.68 -3.25
N MET A 265 19.76 36.07 -2.37
CA MET A 265 19.98 36.10 -0.92
C MET A 265 21.09 35.13 -0.53
#